data_16f49a4e077f1b48d25fb20e0bf85ca0
#
_entry.id   16f49a4e077f1b48d25fb20e0bf85ca0
#
_cell.length_a   1.000
_cell.length_b   1.000
_cell.length_c   1.000
_cell.angle_alpha   90.00
_cell.angle_beta   90.00
_cell.angle_gamma   90.00
#
_symmetry.space_group_name_H-M   'P 1'
#
loop_
_entity.id
_entity.type
_entity.pdbx_description
1 polymer ?
#
loop_
_entity_poly.entity_id
_entity_poly.type
_entity_poly.pdbx_seq_one_letter_code
_entity_poly.pdbx_strand_id
1 'polypeptide(L)'
;MDGIHLDDYFYPGTDFNDAATYARYGSDFSDIGDWRRDNVNELIAALDETLHAINPDLAFGVSPAGIWDNKTDNPRGSDTNGRSSYREIYCDSVEWIKRGTVDYICPQLYWAIGYEIADFEVLVDWWQDVVATSDVALYIGIGAYRAAEAEPGDVWYGTDELERQLDMLDHSIDIQGEVFYNYSALTGVTGCPDFLAEHYEVENSNEPGNTADEPGKQATLLDYVSRFIISLFY
;
A
#
# COMPACT_ATOMS: atom_id res chain seq x y z
N MET A 1 12.11 -2.34 -17.62
CA MET A 1 11.10 -2.68 -16.60
C MET A 1 11.85 -2.70 -15.29
N ASP A 2 11.41 -1.90 -14.33
CA ASP A 2 12.16 -1.65 -13.10
C ASP A 2 11.59 -2.43 -11.91
N GLY A 3 10.35 -2.94 -12.04
CA GLY A 3 9.72 -3.76 -11.02
C GLY A 3 8.42 -4.41 -11.45
N ILE A 4 7.88 -5.26 -10.57
CA ILE A 4 6.58 -5.90 -10.68
C ILE A 4 5.78 -5.59 -9.43
N HIS A 5 4.54 -5.20 -9.61
CA HIS A 5 3.61 -4.90 -8.53
C HIS A 5 2.37 -5.76 -8.63
N LEU A 6 1.95 -6.35 -7.51
CA LEU A 6 0.69 -7.09 -7.41
C LEU A 6 -0.31 -6.30 -6.56
N ASP A 7 -1.57 -6.37 -6.96
CA ASP A 7 -2.69 -5.90 -6.16
C ASP A 7 -3.22 -7.00 -5.21
N ASP A 8 -4.17 -6.72 -4.33
CA ASP A 8 -4.59 -7.56 -3.20
C ASP A 8 -5.60 -8.68 -3.56
N TYR A 9 -5.66 -9.10 -4.79
CA TYR A 9 -6.63 -10.09 -5.29
C TYR A 9 -6.08 -11.53 -5.21
N PHE A 10 -6.19 -12.15 -4.02
CA PHE A 10 -5.75 -13.53 -3.78
C PHE A 10 -6.94 -14.52 -3.85
N TYR A 11 -7.49 -14.92 -2.71
CA TYR A 11 -8.72 -15.70 -2.71
C TYR A 11 -9.94 -14.77 -2.84
N PRO A 12 -10.98 -15.15 -3.62
CA PRO A 12 -12.17 -14.31 -3.82
C PRO A 12 -13.06 -14.22 -2.56
N GLY A 13 -12.84 -15.09 -1.58
CA GLY A 13 -13.57 -15.14 -0.31
C GLY A 13 -13.41 -16.47 0.41
N THR A 14 -14.08 -16.59 1.54
CA THR A 14 -14.02 -17.77 2.41
C THR A 14 -14.76 -18.99 1.84
N ASP A 15 -15.70 -18.78 0.95
CA ASP A 15 -16.56 -19.80 0.31
C ASP A 15 -15.98 -20.39 -0.98
N PHE A 16 -14.69 -20.17 -1.25
CA PHE A 16 -14.00 -20.71 -2.41
C PHE A 16 -14.05 -22.25 -2.41
N ASN A 17 -14.39 -22.83 -3.57
CA ASN A 17 -14.66 -24.27 -3.69
C ASN A 17 -13.36 -25.07 -3.96
N ASP A 18 -12.51 -25.22 -2.96
CA ASP A 18 -11.24 -25.96 -3.02
C ASP A 18 -11.15 -27.15 -2.03
N ALA A 19 -12.24 -27.54 -1.39
CA ALA A 19 -12.27 -28.61 -0.38
C ALA A 19 -11.66 -29.94 -0.90
N ALA A 20 -11.87 -30.27 -2.17
CA ALA A 20 -11.30 -31.49 -2.76
C ALA A 20 -9.79 -31.37 -2.95
N THR A 21 -9.28 -30.18 -3.25
CA THR A 21 -7.85 -29.89 -3.37
C THR A 21 -7.19 -29.92 -1.99
N TYR A 22 -7.83 -29.29 -1.01
CA TYR A 22 -7.38 -29.35 0.39
C TYR A 22 -7.31 -30.78 0.91
N ALA A 23 -8.34 -31.60 0.68
CA ALA A 23 -8.34 -33.02 1.08
C ALA A 23 -7.18 -33.83 0.46
N ARG A 24 -6.68 -33.41 -0.71
CA ARG A 24 -5.59 -34.06 -1.41
C ARG A 24 -4.21 -33.59 -1.00
N TYR A 25 -4.05 -32.28 -0.75
CA TYR A 25 -2.74 -31.62 -0.60
C TYR A 25 -2.55 -30.90 0.75
N GLY A 26 -3.61 -30.75 1.54
CA GLY A 26 -3.59 -30.02 2.80
C GLY A 26 -3.34 -30.87 4.05
N SER A 27 -2.79 -32.11 3.90
CA SER A 27 -2.61 -33.05 5.02
C SER A 27 -1.77 -32.54 6.19
N ASP A 28 -0.89 -31.58 5.90
CA ASP A 28 0.03 -30.99 6.89
C ASP A 28 -0.61 -29.84 7.67
N PHE A 29 -1.81 -29.43 7.29
CA PHE A 29 -2.56 -28.34 7.90
C PHE A 29 -3.81 -28.86 8.62
N SER A 30 -4.04 -28.38 9.84
CA SER A 30 -5.24 -28.68 10.61
C SER A 30 -6.46 -27.83 10.23
N ASP A 31 -6.22 -26.71 9.54
CA ASP A 31 -7.21 -25.72 9.13
C ASP A 31 -7.03 -25.35 7.65
N ILE A 32 -8.15 -25.28 6.92
CA ILE A 32 -8.12 -24.94 5.50
C ILE A 32 -7.66 -23.47 5.25
N GLY A 33 -7.92 -22.58 6.20
CA GLY A 33 -7.47 -21.18 6.10
C GLY A 33 -5.95 -21.08 6.19
N ASP A 34 -5.31 -21.87 7.07
CA ASP A 34 -3.85 -21.93 7.16
C ASP A 34 -3.24 -22.47 5.86
N TRP A 35 -3.83 -23.50 5.29
CA TRP A 35 -3.40 -24.03 4.00
C TRP A 35 -3.56 -23.01 2.85
N ARG A 36 -4.66 -22.26 2.84
CA ARG A 36 -4.87 -21.21 1.83
C ARG A 36 -3.86 -20.09 1.95
N ARG A 37 -3.55 -19.63 3.17
CA ARG A 37 -2.50 -18.64 3.42
C ARG A 37 -1.13 -19.14 2.98
N ASP A 38 -0.82 -20.39 3.29
CA ASP A 38 0.43 -21.01 2.86
C ASP A 38 0.55 -21.07 1.33
N ASN A 39 -0.53 -21.44 0.61
CA ASN A 39 -0.53 -21.40 -0.86
C ASN A 39 -0.23 -20.02 -1.42
N VAL A 40 -0.77 -18.95 -0.80
CA VAL A 40 -0.49 -17.58 -1.22
C VAL A 40 0.94 -17.19 -0.86
N ASN A 41 1.43 -17.53 0.33
CA ASN A 41 2.79 -17.27 0.76
C ASN A 41 3.83 -17.92 -0.16
N GLU A 42 3.60 -19.19 -0.54
CA GLU A 42 4.46 -19.91 -1.47
C GLU A 42 4.40 -19.33 -2.89
N LEU A 43 3.24 -18.82 -3.33
CA LEU A 43 3.13 -18.10 -4.60
C LEU A 43 3.99 -16.83 -4.60
N ILE A 44 3.89 -16.01 -3.55
CA ILE A 44 4.68 -14.77 -3.41
C ILE A 44 6.18 -15.09 -3.37
N ALA A 45 6.59 -16.09 -2.58
CA ALA A 45 7.98 -16.51 -2.51
C ALA A 45 8.53 -17.03 -3.87
N ALA A 46 7.72 -17.80 -4.60
CA ALA A 46 8.12 -18.30 -5.92
C ALA A 46 8.21 -17.20 -6.98
N LEU A 47 7.37 -16.15 -6.87
CA LEU A 47 7.46 -14.97 -7.74
C LEU A 47 8.73 -14.18 -7.45
N ASP A 48 9.02 -13.91 -6.19
CA ASP A 48 10.23 -13.24 -5.73
C ASP A 48 11.49 -13.94 -6.27
N GLU A 49 11.64 -15.24 -6.00
CA GLU A 49 12.76 -16.05 -6.48
C GLU A 49 12.88 -16.01 -8.01
N THR A 50 11.75 -16.15 -8.72
CA THR A 50 11.73 -16.17 -10.20
C THR A 50 12.15 -14.83 -10.80
N LEU A 51 11.63 -13.73 -10.26
CA LEU A 51 11.91 -12.37 -10.74
C LEU A 51 13.38 -12.01 -10.52
N HIS A 52 13.92 -12.25 -9.33
CA HIS A 52 15.31 -11.96 -9.01
C HIS A 52 16.30 -12.90 -9.72
N ALA A 53 15.88 -14.12 -10.07
CA ALA A 53 16.68 -15.00 -10.95
C ALA A 53 16.78 -14.48 -12.39
N ILE A 54 15.77 -13.74 -12.87
CA ILE A 54 15.78 -13.11 -14.20
C ILE A 54 16.61 -11.82 -14.18
N ASN A 55 16.37 -10.97 -13.20
CA ASN A 55 17.12 -9.74 -12.98
C ASN A 55 17.10 -9.39 -11.48
N PRO A 56 18.25 -9.44 -10.80
CA PRO A 56 18.35 -9.17 -9.35
C PRO A 56 18.05 -7.72 -8.96
N ASP A 57 17.99 -6.80 -9.92
CA ASP A 57 17.69 -5.39 -9.67
C ASP A 57 16.18 -5.06 -9.86
N LEU A 58 15.33 -6.06 -10.18
CA LEU A 58 13.90 -5.84 -10.27
C LEU A 58 13.30 -5.66 -8.86
N ALA A 59 12.53 -4.61 -8.66
CA ALA A 59 11.74 -4.46 -7.45
C ALA A 59 10.45 -5.28 -7.53
N PHE A 60 10.16 -6.07 -6.51
CA PHE A 60 8.91 -6.82 -6.37
C PHE A 60 8.11 -6.37 -5.15
N GLY A 61 6.88 -5.93 -5.34
CA GLY A 61 6.04 -5.46 -4.26
C GLY A 61 4.58 -5.81 -4.41
N VAL A 62 3.85 -5.65 -3.32
CA VAL A 62 2.42 -5.94 -3.23
C VAL A 62 1.69 -4.81 -2.54
N SER A 63 0.47 -4.51 -3.03
CA SER A 63 -0.47 -3.56 -2.44
C SER A 63 -1.61 -4.30 -1.74
N PRO A 64 -1.42 -4.82 -0.51
CA PRO A 64 -2.46 -5.54 0.20
C PRO A 64 -3.53 -4.59 0.73
N ALA A 65 -4.71 -5.13 1.10
CA ALA A 65 -5.70 -4.37 1.85
C ALA A 65 -5.09 -3.82 3.16
N GLY A 66 -5.47 -2.60 3.53
CA GLY A 66 -4.87 -1.86 4.64
C GLY A 66 -5.03 -2.52 6.02
N ILE A 67 -6.08 -3.31 6.24
CA ILE A 67 -6.29 -4.09 7.48
C ILE A 67 -5.82 -5.52 7.26
N TRP A 68 -4.67 -5.90 7.84
CA TRP A 68 -4.22 -7.30 7.85
C TRP A 68 -5.14 -8.16 8.70
N ASP A 69 -5.25 -7.86 10.01
CA ASP A 69 -6.22 -8.47 10.93
C ASP A 69 -6.58 -7.48 12.04
N ASN A 70 -7.74 -7.63 12.66
CA ASN A 70 -8.17 -6.78 13.76
C ASN A 70 -7.56 -7.26 15.08
N LYS A 71 -7.16 -6.34 15.95
CA LYS A 71 -6.57 -6.63 17.27
C LYS A 71 -7.49 -7.43 18.18
N THR A 72 -8.80 -7.30 18.02
CA THR A 72 -9.80 -8.08 18.77
C THR A 72 -9.76 -9.56 18.45
N ASP A 73 -9.36 -9.92 17.21
CA ASP A 73 -9.32 -11.29 16.73
C ASP A 73 -7.90 -11.88 16.75
N ASN A 74 -6.91 -11.00 16.69
CA ASN A 74 -5.49 -11.34 16.69
C ASN A 74 -4.70 -10.26 17.43
N PRO A 75 -4.04 -10.55 18.56
CA PRO A 75 -3.28 -9.56 19.32
C PRO A 75 -2.18 -8.83 18.55
N ARG A 76 -1.75 -9.37 17.40
CA ARG A 76 -0.79 -8.72 16.49
C ARG A 76 -1.46 -7.81 15.46
N GLY A 77 -2.79 -7.81 15.37
CA GLY A 77 -3.56 -6.99 14.44
C GLY A 77 -3.60 -5.52 14.84
N SER A 78 -4.03 -4.68 13.91
CA SER A 78 -4.27 -3.25 14.12
C SER A 78 -5.51 -3.00 14.99
N ASP A 79 -5.55 -1.85 15.66
CA ASP A 79 -6.73 -1.42 16.48
C ASP A 79 -7.84 -0.91 15.55
N THR A 80 -8.41 -1.84 14.82
CA THR A 80 -9.42 -1.64 13.78
C THR A 80 -10.58 -2.62 13.99
N ASN A 81 -11.68 -2.40 13.25
CA ASN A 81 -12.86 -3.27 13.25
C ASN A 81 -13.45 -3.37 11.84
N GLY A 82 -12.58 -3.61 10.86
CA GLY A 82 -12.95 -3.74 9.45
C GLY A 82 -12.71 -5.14 8.89
N ARG A 83 -12.83 -5.25 7.57
CA ARG A 83 -12.60 -6.50 6.86
C ARG A 83 -11.14 -6.94 6.99
N SER A 84 -10.89 -8.16 7.49
CA SER A 84 -9.56 -8.73 7.64
C SER A 84 -9.10 -9.43 6.35
N SER A 85 -7.99 -8.97 5.77
CA SER A 85 -7.40 -9.62 4.60
C SER A 85 -6.82 -11.00 4.93
N TYR A 86 -6.24 -11.16 6.12
CA TYR A 86 -5.72 -12.42 6.64
C TYR A 86 -6.78 -13.52 6.71
N ARG A 87 -8.02 -13.18 7.15
CA ARG A 87 -9.10 -14.16 7.39
C ARG A 87 -9.98 -14.38 6.17
N GLU A 88 -10.23 -13.34 5.38
CA GLU A 88 -11.27 -13.39 4.34
C GLU A 88 -10.71 -13.70 2.95
N ILE A 89 -9.52 -13.24 2.64
CA ILE A 89 -8.86 -13.49 1.35
C ILE A 89 -7.52 -14.21 1.51
N TYR A 90 -7.19 -14.64 2.72
CA TYR A 90 -5.99 -15.43 3.05
C TYR A 90 -4.68 -14.75 2.66
N CYS A 91 -4.65 -13.42 2.74
CA CYS A 91 -3.50 -12.58 2.48
C CYS A 91 -2.69 -12.41 3.77
N ASP A 92 -1.53 -13.07 3.89
CA ASP A 92 -0.64 -12.97 5.04
C ASP A 92 0.58 -12.10 4.74
N SER A 93 0.32 -10.82 4.46
CA SER A 93 1.36 -9.83 4.12
C SER A 93 2.41 -9.64 5.22
N VAL A 94 2.06 -9.87 6.48
CA VAL A 94 3.01 -9.87 7.61
C VAL A 94 4.03 -11.00 7.48
N GLU A 95 3.62 -12.18 7.02
CA GLU A 95 4.55 -13.28 6.79
C GLU A 95 5.47 -13.02 5.60
N TRP A 96 5.02 -12.31 4.54
CA TRP A 96 5.90 -11.94 3.41
C TRP A 96 7.00 -10.97 3.84
N ILE A 97 6.65 -9.96 4.65
CA ILE A 97 7.61 -9.02 5.25
C ILE A 97 8.63 -9.78 6.10
N LYS A 98 8.16 -10.65 6.98
CA LYS A 98 9.01 -11.45 7.86
C LYS A 98 9.94 -12.40 7.10
N ARG A 99 9.50 -12.98 5.98
CA ARG A 99 10.31 -13.85 5.11
C ARG A 99 11.24 -13.07 4.19
N GLY A 100 11.00 -11.77 3.96
CA GLY A 100 11.69 -10.95 2.97
C GLY A 100 11.43 -11.44 1.54
N THR A 101 10.18 -11.81 1.24
CA THR A 101 9.76 -12.28 -0.09
C THR A 101 9.08 -11.18 -0.91
N VAL A 102 9.21 -9.95 -0.49
CA VAL A 102 8.86 -8.72 -1.21
C VAL A 102 9.91 -7.66 -0.89
N ASP A 103 10.25 -6.81 -1.86
CA ASP A 103 11.16 -5.68 -1.64
C ASP A 103 10.44 -4.50 -1.00
N TYR A 104 9.16 -4.34 -1.31
CA TYR A 104 8.32 -3.32 -0.71
C TYR A 104 6.88 -3.80 -0.50
N ILE A 105 6.21 -3.13 0.43
CA ILE A 105 4.79 -3.30 0.70
C ILE A 105 4.09 -1.94 0.61
N CYS A 106 2.88 -1.92 0.02
CA CYS A 106 2.09 -0.71 -0.17
C CYS A 106 0.63 -0.92 0.28
N PRO A 107 0.36 -0.99 1.59
CA PRO A 107 -0.99 -1.22 2.09
C PRO A 107 -1.96 -0.11 1.67
N GLN A 108 -3.17 -0.48 1.26
CA GLN A 108 -4.23 0.41 0.79
C GLN A 108 -4.97 1.03 1.97
N LEU A 109 -4.50 2.19 2.47
CA LEU A 109 -5.09 2.89 3.60
C LEU A 109 -6.14 3.91 3.14
N TYR A 110 -7.23 3.42 2.54
CA TYR A 110 -8.25 4.24 1.89
C TYR A 110 -9.34 4.75 2.86
N TRP A 111 -8.95 5.13 4.07
CA TRP A 111 -9.83 5.71 5.10
C TRP A 111 -9.31 7.06 5.55
N ALA A 112 -10.21 7.89 6.08
CA ALA A 112 -9.84 9.21 6.60
C ALA A 112 -9.17 9.11 7.98
N ILE A 113 -8.37 10.11 8.32
CA ILE A 113 -7.86 10.32 9.68
C ILE A 113 -9.05 10.50 10.63
N GLY A 114 -9.06 9.73 11.73
CA GLY A 114 -10.12 9.73 12.72
C GLY A 114 -11.34 8.88 12.37
N TYR A 115 -11.29 8.04 11.33
CA TYR A 115 -12.38 7.11 11.02
C TYR A 115 -12.38 5.94 12.01
N GLU A 116 -13.35 5.90 12.91
CA GLU A 116 -13.41 5.02 14.07
C GLU A 116 -13.19 3.51 13.77
N ILE A 117 -13.60 3.04 12.57
CA ILE A 117 -13.51 1.62 12.21
C ILE A 117 -12.10 1.27 11.72
N ALA A 118 -11.44 2.21 11.04
CA ALA A 118 -10.13 2.03 10.42
C ALA A 118 -9.47 3.41 10.26
N ASP A 119 -8.96 3.94 11.36
CA ASP A 119 -8.27 5.23 11.36
C ASP A 119 -6.96 5.14 10.57
N PHE A 120 -6.76 6.09 9.66
CA PHE A 120 -5.56 6.18 8.84
C PHE A 120 -4.28 6.23 9.70
N GLU A 121 -4.26 7.09 10.72
CA GLU A 121 -3.12 7.24 11.63
C GLU A 121 -2.79 5.92 12.36
N VAL A 122 -3.81 5.26 12.91
CA VAL A 122 -3.65 3.95 13.59
C VAL A 122 -3.07 2.90 12.65
N LEU A 123 -3.48 2.90 11.40
CA LEU A 123 -2.99 1.94 10.39
C LEU A 123 -1.57 2.28 9.94
N VAL A 124 -1.22 3.54 9.76
CA VAL A 124 0.15 3.98 9.44
C VAL A 124 1.11 3.54 10.53
N ASP A 125 0.80 3.84 11.80
CA ASP A 125 1.63 3.43 12.95
C ASP A 125 1.80 1.91 13.01
N TRP A 126 0.71 1.18 12.80
CA TRP A 126 0.74 -0.28 12.82
C TRP A 126 1.63 -0.87 11.71
N TRP A 127 1.56 -0.35 10.48
CA TRP A 127 2.39 -0.81 9.37
C TRP A 127 3.86 -0.45 9.56
N GLN A 128 4.17 0.72 10.12
CA GLN A 128 5.53 1.08 10.51
C GLN A 128 6.11 0.08 11.53
N ASP A 129 5.34 -0.27 12.56
CA ASP A 129 5.74 -1.29 13.54
C ASP A 129 5.99 -2.66 12.89
N VAL A 130 5.19 -3.03 11.89
CA VAL A 130 5.33 -4.33 11.17
C VAL A 130 6.64 -4.38 10.37
N VAL A 131 7.02 -3.30 9.70
CA VAL A 131 8.24 -3.28 8.88
C VAL A 131 9.50 -2.95 9.66
N ALA A 132 9.41 -2.40 10.87
CA ALA A 132 10.51 -1.82 11.66
C ALA A 132 11.76 -2.71 11.85
N THR A 133 11.62 -4.03 11.70
CA THR A 133 12.74 -4.98 11.84
C THR A 133 13.06 -5.74 10.56
N SER A 134 12.59 -5.25 9.43
CA SER A 134 12.80 -5.86 8.10
C SER A 134 13.55 -4.90 7.18
N ASP A 135 14.02 -5.40 6.05
CA ASP A 135 14.58 -4.60 4.96
C ASP A 135 13.51 -4.23 3.90
N VAL A 136 12.23 -4.55 4.17
CA VAL A 136 11.13 -4.28 3.25
C VAL A 136 10.72 -2.81 3.33
N ALA A 137 10.74 -2.13 2.19
CA ALA A 137 10.34 -0.73 2.10
C ALA A 137 8.82 -0.57 2.28
N LEU A 138 8.39 0.43 3.06
CA LEU A 138 6.99 0.77 3.26
C LEU A 138 6.60 1.97 2.40
N TYR A 139 5.59 1.78 1.56
CA TYR A 139 4.86 2.85 0.88
C TYR A 139 3.42 2.86 1.39
N ILE A 140 2.76 4.01 1.39
CA ILE A 140 1.37 4.12 1.84
C ILE A 140 0.44 4.35 0.65
N GLY A 141 -0.52 3.45 0.47
CA GLY A 141 -1.59 3.60 -0.53
C GLY A 141 -2.66 4.58 -0.06
N ILE A 142 -2.86 5.67 -0.79
CA ILE A 142 -3.82 6.73 -0.50
C ILE A 142 -4.99 6.67 -1.47
N GLY A 143 -6.21 6.69 -0.93
CA GLY A 143 -7.46 6.61 -1.69
C GLY A 143 -7.92 7.95 -2.27
N ALA A 144 -7.16 8.54 -3.20
CA ALA A 144 -7.49 9.82 -3.83
C ALA A 144 -8.86 9.81 -4.55
N TYR A 145 -9.34 8.66 -5.00
CA TYR A 145 -10.67 8.51 -5.60
C TYR A 145 -11.80 8.94 -4.66
N ARG A 146 -11.58 8.84 -3.35
CA ARG A 146 -12.55 9.28 -2.35
C ARG A 146 -12.81 10.78 -2.43
N ALA A 147 -11.76 11.58 -2.66
CA ALA A 147 -11.91 13.03 -2.85
C ALA A 147 -12.64 13.35 -4.18
N ALA A 148 -12.41 12.54 -5.22
CA ALA A 148 -13.10 12.73 -6.50
C ALA A 148 -14.60 12.35 -6.46
N GLU A 149 -15.00 11.45 -5.57
CA GLU A 149 -16.37 10.98 -5.38
C GLU A 149 -17.11 11.72 -4.25
N ALA A 150 -16.43 12.57 -3.48
CA ALA A 150 -16.98 13.24 -2.30
C ALA A 150 -17.94 14.38 -2.64
N GLU A 151 -19.00 14.52 -1.84
CA GLU A 151 -19.95 15.60 -1.93
C GLU A 151 -19.70 16.67 -0.84
N PRO A 152 -20.18 17.93 -1.02
CA PRO A 152 -19.99 18.97 0.00
C PRO A 152 -20.47 18.55 1.39
N GLY A 153 -19.54 18.58 2.36
CA GLY A 153 -19.77 18.17 3.74
C GLY A 153 -19.23 16.79 4.09
N ASP A 154 -18.73 16.03 3.11
CA ASP A 154 -17.92 14.83 3.33
C ASP A 154 -16.49 15.21 3.79
N VAL A 155 -15.88 14.40 4.64
CA VAL A 155 -14.49 14.60 5.10
C VAL A 155 -13.47 14.61 3.94
N TRP A 156 -13.78 13.92 2.85
CA TRP A 156 -12.97 13.83 1.64
C TRP A 156 -13.22 14.95 0.62
N TYR A 157 -14.18 15.86 0.88
CA TYR A 157 -14.50 16.92 -0.08
C TYR A 157 -13.38 17.95 -0.20
N GLY A 158 -12.82 18.07 -1.41
CA GLY A 158 -11.68 18.95 -1.68
C GLY A 158 -10.33 18.26 -1.48
N THR A 159 -9.32 19.00 -1.03
CA THR A 159 -7.95 18.50 -0.80
C THR A 159 -7.58 18.33 0.67
N ASP A 160 -8.36 18.90 1.59
CA ASP A 160 -8.00 19.02 3.02
C ASP A 160 -7.62 17.66 3.67
N GLU A 161 -8.33 16.58 3.35
CA GLU A 161 -8.01 15.28 3.93
C GLU A 161 -6.73 14.68 3.32
N LEU A 162 -6.51 14.87 2.02
CA LEU A 162 -5.27 14.44 1.36
C LEU A 162 -4.07 15.21 1.91
N GLU A 163 -4.20 16.53 2.08
CA GLU A 163 -3.17 17.39 2.70
C GLU A 163 -2.82 16.90 4.11
N ARG A 164 -3.82 16.63 4.95
CA ARG A 164 -3.61 16.11 6.31
C ARG A 164 -2.89 14.76 6.34
N GLN A 165 -3.24 13.87 5.40
CA GLN A 165 -2.58 12.56 5.29
C GLN A 165 -1.11 12.73 4.89
N LEU A 166 -0.80 13.56 3.89
CA LEU A 166 0.58 13.82 3.48
C LEU A 166 1.40 14.50 4.58
N ASP A 167 0.87 15.55 5.20
CA ASP A 167 1.52 16.24 6.33
C ASP A 167 1.87 15.27 7.47
N MET A 168 1.04 14.26 7.71
CA MET A 168 1.31 13.24 8.71
C MET A 168 2.45 12.30 8.25
N LEU A 169 2.46 11.89 6.98
CA LEU A 169 3.47 10.98 6.43
C LEU A 169 4.85 11.63 6.34
N ASP A 170 4.94 12.94 6.06
CA ASP A 170 6.20 13.71 6.05
C ASP A 170 6.99 13.66 7.37
N HIS A 171 6.28 13.42 8.47
CA HIS A 171 6.89 13.31 9.80
C HIS A 171 7.30 11.87 10.15
N SER A 172 7.08 10.92 9.24
CA SER A 172 7.36 9.49 9.43
C SER A 172 8.74 9.12 8.90
N ILE A 173 9.52 8.37 9.71
CA ILE A 173 10.93 8.09 9.40
C ILE A 173 11.07 6.85 8.47
N ASP A 174 10.14 5.90 8.57
CA ASP A 174 10.25 4.58 7.93
C ASP A 174 9.38 4.43 6.67
N ILE A 175 8.69 5.51 6.24
CA ILE A 175 7.88 5.53 5.03
C ILE A 175 8.70 6.08 3.87
N GLN A 176 8.73 5.32 2.75
CA GLN A 176 9.55 5.66 1.58
C GLN A 176 8.79 6.52 0.57
N GLY A 177 7.47 6.65 0.72
CA GLY A 177 6.62 7.49 -0.13
C GLY A 177 5.17 7.00 -0.18
N GLU A 178 4.38 7.61 -1.06
CA GLU A 178 2.94 7.42 -1.21
C GLU A 178 2.58 6.90 -2.60
N VAL A 179 1.50 6.12 -2.65
CA VAL A 179 0.91 5.63 -3.90
C VAL A 179 -0.56 6.01 -3.96
N PHE A 180 -0.90 6.93 -4.85
CA PHE A 180 -2.26 7.43 -4.98
C PHE A 180 -3.11 6.56 -5.90
N TYR A 181 -4.23 6.09 -5.42
CA TYR A 181 -5.25 5.45 -6.24
C TYR A 181 -6.40 6.44 -6.48
N ASN A 182 -6.53 7.01 -7.71
CA ASN A 182 -5.70 6.82 -8.89
C ASN A 182 -5.38 8.16 -9.58
N TYR A 183 -4.66 8.14 -10.70
CA TYR A 183 -4.28 9.34 -11.48
C TYR A 183 -5.48 10.18 -11.95
N SER A 184 -6.55 9.54 -12.45
CA SER A 184 -7.75 10.27 -12.89
C SER A 184 -8.45 11.01 -11.75
N ALA A 185 -8.40 10.46 -10.54
CA ALA A 185 -8.89 11.13 -9.34
C ALA A 185 -8.05 12.37 -9.00
N LEU A 186 -6.73 12.24 -8.96
CA LEU A 186 -5.82 13.36 -8.68
C LEU A 186 -6.03 14.53 -9.65
N THR A 187 -6.21 14.24 -10.95
CA THR A 187 -6.44 15.28 -11.97
C THR A 187 -7.87 15.80 -12.01
N GLY A 188 -8.83 15.06 -11.46
CA GLY A 188 -10.25 15.42 -11.41
C GLY A 188 -10.65 16.27 -10.22
N VAL A 189 -9.89 16.24 -9.13
CA VAL A 189 -10.16 17.05 -7.92
C VAL A 189 -9.58 18.46 -8.09
N THR A 190 -10.46 19.46 -7.96
CA THR A 190 -10.06 20.87 -8.12
C THR A 190 -9.02 21.25 -7.08
N GLY A 191 -7.87 21.77 -7.53
CA GLY A 191 -6.76 22.20 -6.69
C GLY A 191 -5.77 21.08 -6.34
N CYS A 192 -6.11 19.82 -6.53
CA CYS A 192 -5.24 18.70 -6.16
C CYS A 192 -3.90 18.69 -6.93
N PRO A 193 -3.85 18.92 -8.26
CA PRO A 193 -2.57 18.99 -8.96
C PRO A 193 -1.65 20.11 -8.47
N ASP A 194 -2.24 21.28 -8.18
CA ASP A 194 -1.48 22.45 -7.71
C ASP A 194 -0.94 22.22 -6.30
N PHE A 195 -1.77 21.67 -5.42
CA PHE A 195 -1.39 21.29 -4.07
C PHE A 195 -0.26 20.26 -4.06
N LEU A 196 -0.36 19.18 -4.84
CA LEU A 196 0.69 18.17 -4.92
C LEU A 196 2.00 18.72 -5.48
N ALA A 197 1.93 19.60 -6.49
CA ALA A 197 3.11 20.26 -7.02
C ALA A 197 3.80 21.13 -5.94
N GLU A 198 3.03 21.89 -5.16
CA GLU A 198 3.56 22.70 -4.07
C GLU A 198 4.18 21.85 -2.95
N HIS A 199 3.49 20.79 -2.53
CA HIS A 199 3.94 19.87 -1.49
C HIS A 199 5.32 19.27 -1.82
N TYR A 200 5.46 18.68 -3.00
CA TYR A 200 6.72 18.04 -3.39
C TYR A 200 7.82 18.99 -3.88
N GLU A 201 7.49 20.20 -4.32
CA GLU A 201 8.51 21.25 -4.61
C GLU A 201 9.21 21.72 -3.33
N VAL A 202 8.47 21.88 -2.25
CA VAL A 202 9.02 22.27 -0.94
C VAL A 202 10.00 21.22 -0.42
N GLU A 203 9.68 19.93 -0.54
CA GLU A 203 10.58 18.85 -0.16
C GLU A 203 11.90 18.87 -0.95
N ASN A 204 11.80 18.99 -2.28
CA ASN A 204 12.98 19.05 -3.15
C ASN A 204 13.92 20.23 -2.86
N SER A 205 13.39 21.33 -2.31
CA SER A 205 14.18 22.48 -1.92
C SER A 205 14.99 22.29 -0.63
N ASN A 206 14.61 21.30 0.19
CA ASN A 206 15.25 21.02 1.48
C ASN A 206 16.35 19.94 1.39
N GLU A 207 16.51 19.24 0.26
CA GLU A 207 17.61 18.29 0.07
C GLU A 207 18.94 19.01 -0.16
N PRO A 208 20.01 18.73 0.63
CA PRO A 208 21.32 19.31 0.43
C PRO A 208 21.98 18.75 -0.83
N GLY A 209 21.86 19.46 -1.94
CA GLY A 209 22.53 19.10 -3.20
C GLY A 209 21.76 19.39 -4.48
N ASN A 210 20.52 19.80 -4.42
CA ASN A 210 19.75 20.18 -5.61
C ASN A 210 20.02 21.64 -5.96
N THR A 211 21.10 21.90 -6.73
CA THR A 211 21.31 23.21 -7.34
C THR A 211 20.42 23.29 -8.58
N ALA A 212 19.29 23.96 -8.44
CA ALA A 212 18.48 24.41 -9.57
C ALA A 212 19.31 25.33 -10.47
N ASP A 213 19.90 24.82 -11.52
CA ASP A 213 20.53 25.61 -12.57
C ASP A 213 20.19 25.04 -13.95
N GLU A 214 18.95 25.27 -14.38
CA GLU A 214 18.61 25.52 -15.80
C GLU A 214 17.40 26.46 -15.88
N PRO A 215 17.54 27.71 -16.32
CA PRO A 215 16.40 28.60 -16.49
C PRO A 215 15.63 28.23 -17.77
N GLY A 216 14.40 27.78 -17.64
CA GLY A 216 13.46 27.69 -18.76
C GLY A 216 12.67 26.41 -18.94
N LYS A 217 12.80 25.40 -18.11
CA LYS A 217 11.87 24.27 -18.08
C LYS A 217 10.84 24.46 -16.97
N GLN A 218 9.62 24.69 -17.34
CA GLN A 218 8.49 24.48 -16.44
C GLN A 218 8.44 22.97 -16.17
N ALA A 219 8.71 22.55 -14.93
CA ALA A 219 8.62 21.15 -14.54
C ALA A 219 7.21 20.64 -14.87
N THR A 220 7.14 19.55 -15.58
CA THR A 220 5.86 18.90 -15.89
C THR A 220 5.58 17.85 -14.82
N LEU A 221 4.31 17.50 -14.61
CA LEU A 221 3.91 16.42 -13.70
C LEU A 221 4.73 15.13 -13.92
N LEU A 222 5.24 14.91 -15.14
CA LEU A 222 6.13 13.80 -15.51
C LEU A 222 7.54 13.89 -14.91
N ASP A 223 8.04 15.08 -14.58
CA ASP A 223 9.37 15.25 -13.97
C ASP A 223 9.32 14.89 -12.47
N TYR A 224 8.14 14.87 -11.86
CA TYR A 224 7.88 14.44 -10.48
C TYR A 224 7.61 12.93 -10.35
N VAL A 225 7.25 12.26 -11.46
CA VAL A 225 6.88 10.82 -11.50
C VAL A 225 8.05 9.88 -11.13
N SER A 226 9.29 10.34 -11.08
CA SER A 226 10.43 9.51 -10.66
C SER A 226 10.39 9.10 -9.18
N ARG A 227 9.52 9.70 -8.36
CA ARG A 227 9.26 9.35 -6.96
C ARG A 227 7.87 8.73 -6.73
N PHE A 228 7.03 8.62 -7.79
CA PHE A 228 5.67 8.10 -7.69
C PHE A 228 5.52 6.78 -8.42
N ILE A 229 5.07 5.76 -7.72
CA ILE A 229 4.42 4.62 -8.36
C ILE A 229 2.95 5.02 -8.54
N ILE A 230 2.60 5.59 -9.70
CA ILE A 230 1.19 5.79 -10.04
C ILE A 230 0.65 4.43 -10.49
N SER A 231 -0.27 3.87 -9.72
CA SER A 231 -1.01 2.69 -10.16
C SER A 231 -1.85 3.04 -11.39
N LEU A 232 -1.37 2.63 -12.56
CA LEU A 232 -2.10 2.72 -13.84
C LEU A 232 -2.90 1.43 -14.03
N PHE A 233 -3.97 1.23 -13.25
CA PHE A 233 -4.92 0.18 -13.52
C PHE A 233 -6.25 0.78 -13.98
N TYR A 234 -6.72 0.28 -15.14
CA TYR A 234 -8.02 0.56 -15.72
C TYR A 234 -9.15 -0.17 -15.01
#